data_3849dfdd1f1df711bf21c8a1af193cb8
#
_entry.id   3849dfdd1f1df711bf21c8a1af193cb8
#
_cell.length_a   1.000
_cell.length_b   1.000
_cell.length_c   1.000
_cell.angle_alpha   90.00
_cell.angle_beta   90.00
_cell.angle_gamma   90.00
#
_symmetry.space_group_name_H-M   'P 1'
#
loop_
_entity.id
_entity.type
_entity.pdbx_description
1 polymer ?
#
loop_
_entity_poly.entity_id
_entity_poly.type
_entity_poly.pdbx_seq_one_letter_code
_entity_poly.pdbx_strand_id
1 'polypeptide(L)'
;MCTKERYFKLDTLHQYCDFEAKKNIFYQSQQSAGAVWCIKPGQFLKPHKHAQADDVWIVLEGTGEFITNHDEKRIISKGDIIVSFPGDIHGVYNKGTENFVMLGFATPMPLDFIEC
;
A
#
# COMPACT_ATOMS: atom_id res chain seq x y z
N MET A 1 4.57 -26.80 16.24
CA MET A 1 5.00 -26.04 15.05
C MET A 1 3.79 -25.41 14.37
N CYS A 2 3.87 -24.12 14.12
CA CYS A 2 2.77 -23.41 13.47
C CYS A 2 2.86 -23.56 11.96
N THR A 3 1.74 -23.90 11.33
CA THR A 3 1.63 -23.90 9.88
C THR A 3 1.30 -22.49 9.43
N LYS A 4 2.07 -21.95 8.49
CA LYS A 4 1.79 -20.62 7.95
C LYS A 4 0.56 -20.68 7.06
N GLU A 5 -0.30 -19.69 7.21
CA GLU A 5 -1.43 -19.52 6.30
C GLU A 5 -0.94 -19.23 4.90
N ARG A 6 -1.55 -19.85 3.92
CA ARG A 6 -1.19 -19.74 2.51
C ARG A 6 -2.35 -19.34 1.61
N TYR A 7 -3.56 -19.34 2.15
CA TYR A 7 -4.78 -19.04 1.41
C TYR A 7 -5.55 -17.93 2.10
N PHE A 8 -5.94 -16.91 1.35
CA PHE A 8 -6.65 -15.75 1.88
C PHE A 8 -7.77 -15.37 0.93
N LYS A 9 -8.90 -14.95 1.49
CA LYS A 9 -9.96 -14.32 0.70
C LYS A 9 -9.77 -12.81 0.77
N LEU A 10 -9.57 -12.20 -0.38
CA LEU A 10 -9.23 -10.78 -0.47
C LEU A 10 -10.22 -9.89 0.26
N ASP A 11 -11.52 -10.16 0.11
CA ASP A 11 -12.56 -9.34 0.73
C ASP A 11 -12.52 -9.34 2.26
N THR A 12 -11.99 -10.40 2.88
CA THR A 12 -11.85 -10.44 4.34
C THR A 12 -10.74 -9.51 4.84
N LEU A 13 -9.92 -8.99 3.95
CA LEU A 13 -8.80 -8.10 4.27
C LEU A 13 -9.18 -6.62 4.15
N HIS A 14 -10.44 -6.32 3.83
CA HIS A 14 -10.93 -4.95 3.72
C HIS A 14 -11.37 -4.43 5.09
N GLN A 15 -10.40 -4.21 5.97
CA GLN A 15 -10.65 -3.66 7.30
C GLN A 15 -10.19 -2.20 7.32
N TYR A 16 -11.01 -1.33 7.89
CA TYR A 16 -10.79 0.11 7.90
C TYR A 16 -10.59 0.62 9.32
N CYS A 17 -9.87 1.72 9.44
CA CYS A 17 -9.74 2.47 10.69
C CYS A 17 -10.34 3.86 10.51
N ASP A 18 -11.10 4.34 11.51
CA ASP A 18 -11.74 5.66 11.40
C ASP A 18 -10.75 6.82 11.51
N PHE A 19 -9.55 6.56 12.03
CA PHE A 19 -8.60 7.63 12.35
C PHE A 19 -7.43 7.73 11.37
N GLU A 20 -7.16 6.67 10.61
CA GLU A 20 -6.02 6.65 9.70
C GLU A 20 -6.17 5.53 8.68
N ALA A 21 -5.38 5.60 7.64
CA ALA A 21 -5.28 4.52 6.66
C ALA A 21 -4.90 3.22 7.37
N LYS A 22 -5.59 2.13 7.04
CA LYS A 22 -5.39 0.83 7.69
C LYS A 22 -4.57 -0.09 6.80
N LYS A 23 -3.44 -0.56 7.34
CA LYS A 23 -2.61 -1.56 6.68
C LYS A 23 -2.97 -2.94 7.22
N ASN A 24 -3.53 -3.80 6.37
CA ASN A 24 -3.91 -5.15 6.74
C ASN A 24 -2.87 -6.12 6.18
N ILE A 25 -1.87 -6.46 7.00
CA ILE A 25 -0.81 -7.40 6.60
C ILE A 25 -1.40 -8.81 6.63
N PHE A 26 -1.35 -9.53 5.51
CA PHE A 26 -1.87 -10.89 5.48
C PHE A 26 -0.77 -11.95 5.45
N TYR A 27 0.45 -11.59 5.05
CA TYR A 27 1.60 -12.48 5.22
C TYR A 27 2.89 -11.69 5.32
N GLN A 28 3.86 -12.31 5.96
CA GLN A 28 5.21 -11.78 6.02
C GLN A 28 6.17 -12.95 6.16
N SER A 29 7.21 -12.97 5.33
CA SER A 29 8.27 -13.96 5.38
C SER A 29 9.61 -13.26 5.54
N GLN A 30 10.70 -14.01 5.49
CA GLN A 30 12.04 -13.42 5.49
C GLN A 30 12.35 -12.70 4.17
N GLN A 31 11.57 -12.94 3.12
CA GLN A 31 11.82 -12.41 1.78
C GLN A 31 10.85 -11.34 1.35
N SER A 32 9.59 -11.43 1.75
CA SER A 32 8.56 -10.51 1.26
C SER A 32 7.42 -10.36 2.25
N ALA A 33 6.60 -9.34 2.01
CA ALA A 33 5.38 -9.12 2.77
C ALA A 33 4.29 -8.62 1.84
N GLY A 34 3.04 -8.97 2.16
CA GLY A 34 1.89 -8.50 1.43
C GLY A 34 0.85 -7.90 2.36
N ALA A 35 0.21 -6.83 1.92
CA ALA A 35 -0.78 -6.13 2.71
C ALA A 35 -1.87 -5.54 1.83
N VAL A 36 -3.07 -5.37 2.41
CA VAL A 36 -4.14 -4.62 1.79
C VAL A 36 -4.31 -3.32 2.57
N TRP A 37 -4.13 -2.20 1.87
CA TRP A 37 -4.35 -0.88 2.42
C TRP A 37 -5.79 -0.47 2.17
N CYS A 38 -6.49 -0.07 3.22
CA CYS A 38 -7.86 0.44 3.15
C CYS A 38 -7.86 1.88 3.64
N ILE A 39 -8.19 2.80 2.74
CA ILE A 39 -8.01 4.23 2.95
C ILE A 39 -9.35 4.93 2.74
N LYS A 40 -9.94 5.43 3.81
CA LYS A 40 -11.21 6.18 3.74
C LYS A 40 -11.00 7.56 3.13
N PRO A 41 -12.07 8.19 2.64
CA PRO A 41 -11.98 9.58 2.19
C PRO A 41 -11.31 10.49 3.23
N GLY A 42 -10.35 11.28 2.79
CA GLY A 42 -9.56 12.18 3.63
C GLY A 42 -8.35 11.55 4.28
N GLN A 43 -8.21 10.25 4.24
CA GLN A 43 -7.05 9.56 4.78
C GLN A 43 -5.94 9.45 3.73
N PHE A 44 -4.73 9.16 4.20
CA PHE A 44 -3.57 9.10 3.32
C PHE A 44 -2.52 8.15 3.86
N LEU A 45 -1.69 7.64 2.95
CA LEU A 45 -0.43 6.99 3.27
C LEU A 45 0.67 8.00 2.99
N LYS A 46 1.42 8.38 4.03
CA LYS A 46 2.43 9.44 3.93
C LYS A 46 3.48 9.12 2.87
N PRO A 47 3.98 10.12 2.15
CA PRO A 47 5.12 9.92 1.28
C PRO A 47 6.29 9.35 2.06
N HIS A 48 6.84 8.26 1.54
CA HIS A 48 7.95 7.55 2.15
C HIS A 48 8.72 6.78 1.08
N LYS A 49 9.86 6.25 1.46
CA LYS A 49 10.66 5.41 0.58
C LYS A 49 11.27 4.26 1.38
N HIS A 50 11.70 3.25 0.66
CA HIS A 50 12.43 2.11 1.20
C HIS A 50 13.85 2.12 0.63
N ALA A 51 14.86 1.84 1.46
CA ALA A 51 16.24 1.92 1.03
C ALA A 51 16.63 0.81 0.05
N GLN A 52 16.06 -0.37 0.20
CA GLN A 52 16.49 -1.55 -0.55
C GLN A 52 15.35 -2.37 -1.15
N ALA A 53 14.10 -2.05 -0.85
CA ALA A 53 12.97 -2.85 -1.28
C ALA A 53 12.25 -2.24 -2.48
N ASP A 54 11.77 -3.12 -3.34
CA ASP A 54 10.73 -2.78 -4.31
C ASP A 54 9.38 -2.84 -3.60
N ASP A 55 8.47 -1.97 -4.00
CA ASP A 55 7.10 -1.95 -3.49
C ASP A 55 6.16 -1.90 -4.68
N VAL A 56 5.24 -2.86 -4.76
CA VAL A 56 4.30 -2.97 -5.88
C VAL A 56 2.89 -2.80 -5.34
N TRP A 57 2.16 -1.84 -5.88
CA TRP A 57 0.76 -1.60 -5.53
C TRP A 57 -0.15 -1.93 -6.70
N ILE A 58 -1.26 -2.59 -6.41
CA ILE A 58 -2.33 -2.85 -7.36
C ILE A 58 -3.59 -2.24 -6.78
N VAL A 59 -4.18 -1.28 -7.49
CA VAL A 59 -5.39 -0.61 -7.02
C VAL A 59 -6.59 -1.52 -7.25
N LEU A 60 -7.32 -1.84 -6.19
CA LEU A 60 -8.46 -2.75 -6.22
C LEU A 60 -9.80 -2.01 -6.30
N GLU A 61 -9.90 -0.86 -5.62
CA GLU A 61 -11.13 -0.07 -5.57
C GLU A 61 -10.81 1.41 -5.42
N GLY A 62 -11.66 2.25 -5.99
CA GLY A 62 -11.64 3.68 -5.77
C GLY A 62 -10.57 4.40 -6.57
N THR A 63 -10.35 5.65 -6.17
CA THR A 63 -9.43 6.58 -6.83
C THR A 63 -8.59 7.25 -5.77
N GLY A 64 -7.29 7.35 -6.00
CA GLY A 64 -6.35 8.03 -5.11
C GLY A 64 -5.43 8.96 -5.87
N GLU A 65 -4.79 9.85 -5.14
CA GLU A 65 -3.78 10.75 -5.68
C GLU A 65 -2.41 10.21 -5.27
N PHE A 66 -1.68 9.68 -6.23
CA PHE A 66 -0.35 9.11 -6.01
C PHE A 66 0.69 10.23 -6.04
N ILE A 67 1.59 10.20 -5.06
CA ILE A 67 2.65 11.20 -4.90
C ILE A 67 3.98 10.55 -5.27
N THR A 68 4.71 11.18 -6.18
CA THR A 68 5.97 10.68 -6.73
C THR A 68 7.18 11.42 -6.15
N ASN A 69 8.37 11.10 -6.66
CA ASN A 69 9.66 11.65 -6.22
C ASN A 69 9.77 13.17 -6.31
N HIS A 70 9.02 13.81 -7.19
CA HIS A 70 9.15 15.25 -7.46
C HIS A 70 7.90 16.01 -6.99
N ASP A 71 7.20 15.50 -5.99
CA ASP A 71 5.91 16.01 -5.56
C ASP A 71 4.88 16.04 -6.70
N GLU A 72 5.16 15.34 -7.77
CA GLU A 72 4.19 15.17 -8.84
C GLU A 72 3.06 14.30 -8.34
N LYS A 73 1.86 14.60 -8.81
CA LYS A 73 0.65 13.92 -8.41
C LYS A 73 -0.01 13.30 -9.61
N ARG A 74 -0.41 12.05 -9.46
CA ARG A 74 -1.08 11.33 -10.52
C ARG A 74 -2.30 10.63 -9.95
N ILE A 75 -3.41 10.76 -10.64
CA ILE A 75 -4.63 10.02 -10.24
C ILE A 75 -4.45 8.56 -10.63
N ILE A 76 -4.63 7.69 -9.64
CA ILE A 76 -4.62 6.24 -9.83
C ILE A 76 -5.98 5.68 -9.46
N SER A 77 -6.41 4.64 -10.15
CA SER A 77 -7.73 4.06 -9.94
C SER A 77 -7.70 2.55 -10.15
N LYS A 78 -8.83 1.92 -9.90
CA LYS A 78 -8.99 0.47 -10.03
C LYS A 78 -8.33 -0.08 -11.30
N GLY A 79 -7.47 -1.06 -11.13
CA GLY A 79 -6.76 -1.72 -12.22
C GLY A 79 -5.37 -1.15 -12.49
N ASP A 80 -5.00 -0.03 -11.86
CA ASP A 80 -3.66 0.52 -12.03
C ASP A 80 -2.64 -0.23 -11.18
N ILE A 81 -1.43 -0.35 -11.70
CA ILE A 81 -0.29 -0.95 -11.02
C ILE A 81 0.81 0.09 -10.90
N ILE A 82 1.33 0.25 -9.70
CA ILE A 82 2.41 1.18 -9.41
C ILE A 82 3.60 0.41 -8.86
N VAL A 83 4.77 0.65 -9.42
CA VAL A 83 6.01 0.05 -8.92
C VAL A 83 6.90 1.17 -8.40
N SER A 84 7.35 1.03 -7.16
CA SER A 84 8.30 1.95 -6.55
C SER A 84 9.58 1.16 -6.27
N PHE A 85 10.68 1.62 -6.86
CA PHE A 85 11.99 0.99 -6.69
C PHE A 85 12.70 1.54 -5.45
N PRO A 86 13.81 0.92 -5.02
CA PRO A 86 14.57 1.45 -3.88
C PRO A 86 14.89 2.93 -4.07
N GLY A 87 14.58 3.73 -3.06
CA GLY A 87 14.78 5.16 -3.08
C GLY A 87 13.65 5.97 -3.68
N ASP A 88 12.71 5.34 -4.38
CA ASP A 88 11.56 6.05 -4.94
C ASP A 88 10.59 6.45 -3.84
N ILE A 89 10.21 7.72 -3.83
CA ILE A 89 9.19 8.24 -2.91
C ILE A 89 7.82 7.83 -3.40
N HIS A 90 6.99 7.32 -2.51
CA HIS A 90 5.62 6.94 -2.83
C HIS A 90 4.69 7.21 -1.66
N GLY A 91 3.52 7.70 -1.98
CA GLY A 91 2.44 7.96 -1.05
C GLY A 91 1.14 8.06 -1.81
N VAL A 92 0.03 8.08 -1.11
CA VAL A 92 -1.28 8.20 -1.74
C VAL A 92 -2.24 8.93 -0.80
N TYR A 93 -3.08 9.77 -1.38
CA TYR A 93 -4.09 10.53 -0.66
C TYR A 93 -5.46 10.21 -1.26
N ASN A 94 -6.42 9.88 -0.42
CA ASN A 94 -7.79 9.69 -0.87
C ASN A 94 -8.56 11.01 -0.75
N LYS A 95 -8.62 11.77 -1.83
CA LYS A 95 -9.36 13.03 -1.90
C LYS A 95 -10.80 12.84 -2.37
N GLY A 96 -11.19 11.61 -2.67
CA GLY A 96 -12.50 11.31 -3.20
C GLY A 96 -13.56 11.15 -2.13
N THR A 97 -14.70 10.63 -2.54
CA THR A 97 -15.85 10.39 -1.65
C THR A 97 -16.07 8.91 -1.39
N GLU A 98 -15.29 8.04 -2.01
CA GLU A 98 -15.39 6.59 -1.85
C GLU A 98 -14.12 6.02 -1.26
N ASN A 99 -14.20 4.83 -0.70
CA ASN A 99 -13.05 4.15 -0.14
C ASN A 99 -12.05 3.79 -1.25
N PHE A 100 -10.77 3.88 -0.91
CA PHE A 100 -9.65 3.48 -1.77
C PHE A 100 -9.00 2.25 -1.17
N VAL A 101 -8.84 1.20 -1.99
CA VAL A 101 -8.24 -0.06 -1.55
C VAL A 101 -7.15 -0.45 -2.53
N MET A 102 -5.98 -0.78 -2.00
CA MET A 102 -4.88 -1.28 -2.81
C MET A 102 -4.18 -2.45 -2.13
N LEU A 103 -3.73 -3.40 -2.96
CA LEU A 103 -2.91 -4.53 -2.54
C LEU A 103 -1.45 -4.15 -2.76
N GLY A 104 -0.60 -4.39 -1.77
CA GLY A 104 0.81 -4.06 -1.86
C GLY A 104 1.71 -5.24 -1.51
N PHE A 105 2.81 -5.35 -2.24
CA PHE A 105 3.87 -6.32 -1.97
C PHE A 105 5.20 -5.60 -1.87
N ALA A 106 6.02 -5.98 -0.90
CA ALA A 106 7.36 -5.43 -0.73
C ALA A 106 8.39 -6.55 -0.57
N THR A 107 9.53 -6.37 -1.21
CA THR A 107 10.66 -7.32 -1.18
C THR A 107 11.95 -6.61 -1.55
N PRO A 108 13.13 -6.96 -0.97
CA PRO A 108 13.33 -7.92 0.11
C PRO A 108 12.98 -7.38 1.48
N MET A 109 12.91 -8.26 2.43
CA MET A 109 12.75 -7.92 3.83
C MET A 109 14.11 -7.89 4.54
N PRO A 110 14.24 -7.19 5.67
CA PRO A 110 13.22 -6.41 6.36
C PRO A 110 12.91 -5.10 5.64
N LEU A 111 11.69 -4.64 5.81
CA LEU A 111 11.21 -3.40 5.20
C LEU A 111 11.47 -2.24 6.15
N ASP A 112 12.19 -1.22 5.68
CA ASP A 112 12.35 0.03 6.39
C ASP A 112 11.30 1.04 5.93
N PHE A 113 11.19 2.14 6.63
CA PHE A 113 10.25 3.20 6.31
C PHE A 113 10.98 4.52 6.54
N ILE A 114 11.29 5.21 5.46
CA ILE A 114 11.97 6.50 5.52
C ILE A 114 10.97 7.58 5.12
N GLU A 115 10.55 8.35 6.10
CA GLU A 115 9.56 9.41 5.90
C GLU A 115 10.15 10.55 5.06
N CYS A 116 9.36 11.07 4.16
CA CYS A 116 9.81 12.12 3.24
C CYS A 116 8.95 13.38 3.33
#